data_c3489eceb1ffa05f2ee706d168ec46c0
#
_entry.id   c3489eceb1ffa05f2ee706d168ec46c0
#
_cell.length_a   1.000
_cell.length_b   1.000
_cell.length_c   1.000
_cell.angle_alpha   90.00
_cell.angle_beta   90.00
_cell.angle_gamma   90.00
#
_symmetry.space_group_name_H-M   'P 1'
#
loop_
_entity.id
_entity.type
_entity.pdbx_description
1 polymer ?
#
loop_
_entity_poly.entity_id
_entity_poly.type
_entity_poly.pdbx_seq_one_letter_code
_entity_poly.pdbx_strand_id
1 'polypeptide(L)'
;MKRIVYLTFYFKPDLCAGSFRNSPLALELAKQAKEVLIEVYTTLPNRYSTFDADAPEFEEFNNLRIHRITLPPHKSGMLDQVFSFLKYYKEVSRLNKGKKADLVFASSSRLFTAFLGYRIAKKTKIPLYLDIRDIFVDTMNDVFKSQILKAIVLPVLKFIESRTFNYANHINLISGGFNEYFQKFKKSTFSFYSNGIDDEFLIENNIALKNNSGSGKKVIVYAGNLGEGQGLHKIVPQTAKLLGNKFEFLIIGDGGTKRLLQTEIEKTGINNVILKNPVSRKELQKVYSTADYLFLHLNDYPAFRKVLPSKIFELATFKKPILAGVSGFSAHFINDEINNSFVFNPCDYNALVNYLLNSEENLIINRSDFIQKFKRSKINEKMATSILSYI
;
A
#
# COMPACT_ATOMS: atom_id res chain seq x y z
N MET A 1 -12.68 -27.38 15.90
CA MET A 1 -12.65 -26.40 14.82
C MET A 1 -11.21 -25.98 14.60
N LYS A 2 -10.68 -26.05 13.36
CA LYS A 2 -9.35 -25.55 13.01
C LYS A 2 -9.30 -24.03 13.17
N ARG A 3 -8.12 -23.46 13.41
CA ARG A 3 -7.96 -22.01 13.67
C ARG A 3 -6.76 -21.44 12.94
N ILE A 4 -7.00 -20.33 12.22
CA ILE A 4 -5.96 -19.49 11.62
C ILE A 4 -5.72 -18.28 12.53
N VAL A 5 -4.47 -18.07 12.94
CA VAL A 5 -4.01 -16.81 13.56
C VAL A 5 -3.64 -15.86 12.42
N TYR A 6 -4.46 -14.85 12.21
CA TYR A 6 -4.28 -13.86 11.15
C TYR A 6 -3.67 -12.57 11.73
N LEU A 7 -2.43 -12.26 11.37
CA LEU A 7 -1.70 -11.09 11.88
C LEU A 7 -1.62 -10.01 10.82
N THR A 8 -2.10 -8.83 11.14
CA THR A 8 -1.94 -7.62 10.33
C THR A 8 -1.95 -6.37 11.19
N PHE A 9 -1.16 -5.36 10.82
CA PHE A 9 -1.14 -4.11 11.60
C PHE A 9 -2.31 -3.18 11.24
N TYR A 10 -2.85 -3.27 10.02
CA TYR A 10 -3.94 -2.41 9.53
C TYR A 10 -5.12 -3.25 9.04
N PHE A 11 -6.31 -2.87 9.47
CA PHE A 11 -7.59 -3.48 9.09
C PHE A 11 -8.67 -2.40 8.99
N LYS A 12 -9.81 -2.66 8.33
CA LYS A 12 -10.92 -1.69 8.30
C LYS A 12 -11.35 -1.31 9.73
N PRO A 13 -11.63 -0.01 9.97
CA PRO A 13 -11.87 1.08 9.01
C PRO A 13 -10.64 1.95 8.61
N ASP A 14 -9.39 1.59 8.97
CA ASP A 14 -8.22 2.32 8.51
C ASP A 14 -8.22 2.55 6.99
N LEU A 15 -7.88 3.77 6.54
CA LEU A 15 -7.80 4.15 5.13
C LEU A 15 -6.37 3.96 4.59
N CYS A 16 -5.95 2.72 4.39
CA CYS A 16 -4.63 2.43 3.81
C CYS A 16 -4.61 1.11 3.02
N ALA A 17 -3.62 0.97 2.15
CA ALA A 17 -3.45 -0.23 1.31
C ALA A 17 -3.43 -1.54 2.12
N GLY A 18 -2.93 -1.50 3.37
CA GLY A 18 -2.94 -2.66 4.27
C GLY A 18 -4.33 -3.10 4.65
N SER A 19 -5.16 -2.15 5.06
CA SER A 19 -6.55 -2.40 5.43
C SER A 19 -7.36 -2.89 4.22
N PHE A 20 -7.23 -2.23 3.07
CA PHE A 20 -7.94 -2.60 1.83
C PHE A 20 -7.56 -3.98 1.29
N ARG A 21 -6.35 -4.47 1.61
CA ARG A 21 -5.91 -5.83 1.28
C ARG A 21 -6.41 -6.88 2.27
N ASN A 22 -6.21 -6.62 3.56
CA ASN A 22 -6.38 -7.64 4.60
C ASN A 22 -7.86 -7.88 4.96
N SER A 23 -8.68 -6.83 4.99
CA SER A 23 -10.09 -6.98 5.38
C SER A 23 -10.88 -7.85 4.41
N PRO A 24 -10.85 -7.65 3.09
CA PRO A 24 -11.56 -8.52 2.16
C PRO A 24 -10.95 -9.92 2.06
N LEU A 25 -9.64 -10.10 2.28
CA LEU A 25 -9.01 -11.41 2.32
C LEU A 25 -9.48 -12.23 3.53
N ALA A 26 -9.56 -11.62 4.71
CA ALA A 26 -10.06 -12.28 5.90
C ALA A 26 -11.54 -12.71 5.76
N LEU A 27 -12.36 -11.87 5.13
CA LEU A 27 -13.75 -12.20 4.79
C LEU A 27 -13.84 -13.34 3.79
N GLU A 28 -12.98 -13.35 2.76
CA GLU A 28 -12.98 -14.42 1.77
C GLU A 28 -12.52 -15.78 2.38
N LEU A 29 -11.52 -15.76 3.29
CA LEU A 29 -11.12 -16.94 4.05
C LEU A 29 -12.28 -17.49 4.89
N ALA A 30 -12.99 -16.63 5.61
CA ALA A 30 -14.14 -17.02 6.43
C ALA A 30 -15.28 -17.59 5.59
N LYS A 31 -15.49 -17.04 4.40
CA LYS A 31 -16.51 -17.52 3.45
C LYS A 31 -16.17 -18.89 2.87
N GLN A 32 -14.89 -19.15 2.49
CA GLN A 32 -14.47 -20.40 1.87
C GLN A 32 -14.40 -21.56 2.87
N ALA A 33 -14.09 -21.29 4.14
CA ALA A 33 -13.86 -22.33 5.15
C ALA A 33 -14.70 -22.04 6.42
N LYS A 34 -16.01 -22.32 6.36
CA LYS A 34 -16.97 -22.05 7.46
C LYS A 34 -16.64 -22.80 8.76
N GLU A 35 -15.96 -23.95 8.67
CA GLU A 35 -15.52 -24.77 9.79
C GLU A 35 -14.16 -24.36 10.39
N VAL A 36 -13.52 -23.32 9.83
CA VAL A 36 -12.24 -22.79 10.28
C VAL A 36 -12.46 -21.43 10.94
N LEU A 37 -11.99 -21.25 12.18
CA LEU A 37 -12.00 -19.96 12.85
C LEU A 37 -10.87 -19.08 12.29
N ILE A 38 -11.22 -17.94 11.74
CA ILE A 38 -10.27 -16.90 11.32
C ILE A 38 -10.18 -15.88 12.45
N GLU A 39 -9.09 -15.87 13.20
CA GLU A 39 -8.88 -14.97 14.33
C GLU A 39 -7.87 -13.89 13.97
N VAL A 40 -8.37 -12.70 13.62
CA VAL A 40 -7.60 -11.54 13.19
C VAL A 40 -7.12 -10.74 14.40
N TYR A 41 -5.84 -10.48 14.46
CA TYR A 41 -5.22 -9.55 15.41
C TYR A 41 -4.70 -8.34 14.64
N THR A 42 -5.26 -7.18 14.95
CA THR A 42 -4.93 -5.91 14.30
C THR A 42 -4.85 -4.78 15.31
N THR A 43 -4.74 -3.54 14.87
CA THR A 43 -4.77 -2.36 15.73
C THR A 43 -6.07 -1.58 15.55
N LEU A 44 -6.46 -0.78 16.54
CA LEU A 44 -7.43 0.28 16.30
C LEU A 44 -6.93 1.22 15.20
N PRO A 45 -7.81 1.92 14.49
CA PRO A 45 -7.43 2.85 13.44
C PRO A 45 -6.35 3.83 13.90
N ASN A 46 -5.24 3.92 13.15
CA ASN A 46 -4.11 4.76 13.55
C ASN A 46 -3.26 5.26 12.38
N ARG A 47 -3.72 5.09 11.14
CA ARG A 47 -2.91 5.41 9.96
C ARG A 47 -2.70 6.90 9.78
N TYR A 48 -3.75 7.69 9.95
CA TYR A 48 -3.72 9.14 9.78
C TYR A 48 -4.23 9.83 11.05
N SER A 49 -3.48 10.82 11.53
CA SER A 49 -3.86 11.63 12.69
C SER A 49 -5.05 12.57 12.38
N THR A 50 -5.32 12.80 11.10
CA THR A 50 -6.40 13.67 10.59
C THR A 50 -7.67 12.92 10.20
N PHE A 51 -7.68 11.60 10.35
CA PHE A 51 -8.84 10.75 10.05
C PHE A 51 -9.18 9.91 11.27
N ASP A 52 -10.26 10.28 11.93
CA ASP A 52 -10.79 9.55 13.06
C ASP A 52 -11.91 8.60 12.58
N ALA A 53 -11.82 7.35 12.97
CA ALA A 53 -12.82 6.34 12.66
C ALA A 53 -12.97 5.40 13.85
N ASP A 54 -14.16 5.36 14.40
CA ASP A 54 -14.49 4.46 15.49
C ASP A 54 -14.54 3.00 15.02
N ALA A 55 -13.98 2.13 15.83
CA ALA A 55 -14.09 0.69 15.67
C ALA A 55 -14.04 0.01 17.04
N PRO A 56 -14.85 -1.03 17.30
CA PRO A 56 -14.81 -1.75 18.55
C PRO A 56 -13.50 -2.54 18.68
N GLU A 57 -13.02 -2.73 19.91
CA GLU A 57 -11.83 -3.54 20.20
C GLU A 57 -12.02 -5.01 19.82
N PHE A 58 -13.26 -5.50 19.82
CA PHE A 58 -13.61 -6.87 19.46
C PHE A 58 -14.87 -6.92 18.61
N GLU A 59 -14.81 -7.70 17.53
CA GLU A 59 -15.96 -8.03 16.68
C GLU A 59 -15.94 -9.52 16.36
N GLU A 60 -17.12 -10.11 16.25
CA GLU A 60 -17.31 -11.50 15.85
C GLU A 60 -18.41 -11.64 14.82
N PHE A 61 -18.12 -12.29 13.70
CA PHE A 61 -19.04 -12.57 12.61
C PHE A 61 -18.89 -14.03 12.18
N ASN A 62 -19.81 -14.89 12.55
CA ASN A 62 -19.74 -16.32 12.25
C ASN A 62 -18.40 -16.93 12.73
N ASN A 63 -17.52 -17.29 11.78
CA ASN A 63 -16.21 -17.87 12.02
C ASN A 63 -15.06 -16.85 11.89
N LEU A 64 -15.34 -15.56 11.88
CA LEU A 64 -14.36 -14.47 11.84
C LEU A 64 -14.39 -13.69 13.15
N ARG A 65 -13.26 -13.65 13.88
CA ARG A 65 -13.05 -12.83 15.08
C ARG A 65 -12.00 -11.79 14.81
N ILE A 66 -12.24 -10.54 15.21
CA ILE A 66 -11.33 -9.41 15.00
C ILE A 66 -11.02 -8.80 16.36
N HIS A 67 -9.75 -8.85 16.76
CA HIS A 67 -9.23 -8.20 17.95
C HIS A 67 -8.45 -6.97 17.52
N ARG A 68 -8.88 -5.77 17.95
CA ARG A 68 -8.19 -4.51 17.70
C ARG A 68 -7.47 -4.03 18.96
N ILE A 69 -6.20 -3.81 18.84
CA ILE A 69 -5.30 -3.42 19.93
C ILE A 69 -5.14 -1.91 19.94
N THR A 70 -5.46 -1.30 21.09
CA THR A 70 -5.24 0.12 21.33
C THR A 70 -3.74 0.40 21.41
N LEU A 71 -3.26 1.31 20.56
CA LEU A 71 -1.88 1.77 20.56
C LEU A 71 -1.73 3.11 21.30
N PRO A 72 -0.53 3.41 21.85
CA PRO A 72 -0.26 4.74 22.37
C PRO A 72 -0.37 5.79 21.26
N PRO A 73 -0.77 7.04 21.57
CA PRO A 73 -0.68 8.14 20.62
C PRO A 73 0.74 8.26 20.07
N HIS A 74 0.90 8.45 18.77
CA HIS A 74 2.21 8.54 18.14
C HIS A 74 2.28 9.68 17.11
N LYS A 75 3.45 10.32 17.04
CA LYS A 75 3.75 11.43 16.12
C LYS A 75 4.51 10.99 14.88
N SER A 76 4.33 9.76 14.41
CA SER A 76 4.97 9.19 13.21
C SER A 76 6.51 9.07 13.28
N GLY A 77 7.13 9.19 14.46
CA GLY A 77 8.55 8.96 14.67
C GLY A 77 8.94 7.48 14.61
N MET A 78 10.23 7.19 14.35
CA MET A 78 10.74 5.81 14.31
C MET A 78 10.58 5.10 15.67
N LEU A 79 10.90 5.79 16.78
CA LEU A 79 10.77 5.25 18.12
C LEU A 79 9.30 4.95 18.46
N ASP A 80 8.38 5.84 18.11
CA ASP A 80 6.95 5.63 18.30
C ASP A 80 6.45 4.38 17.57
N GLN A 81 6.97 4.12 16.37
CA GLN A 81 6.65 2.92 15.62
C GLN A 81 7.17 1.65 16.29
N VAL A 82 8.35 1.70 16.93
CA VAL A 82 8.90 0.59 17.70
C VAL A 82 8.04 0.32 18.93
N PHE A 83 7.69 1.34 19.70
CA PHE A 83 6.83 1.20 20.89
C PHE A 83 5.44 0.69 20.54
N SER A 84 4.83 1.21 19.48
CA SER A 84 3.54 0.73 18.97
C SER A 84 3.60 -0.75 18.61
N PHE A 85 4.68 -1.18 17.94
CA PHE A 85 4.85 -2.58 17.60
C PHE A 85 5.09 -3.46 18.84
N LEU A 86 5.89 -3.01 19.81
CA LEU A 86 6.12 -3.75 21.05
C LEU A 86 4.82 -3.96 21.83
N LYS A 87 3.95 -2.95 21.90
CA LYS A 87 2.63 -3.09 22.51
C LYS A 87 1.77 -4.08 21.73
N TYR A 88 1.70 -3.95 20.40
CA TYR A 88 1.00 -4.91 19.54
C TYR A 88 1.50 -6.34 19.77
N TYR A 89 2.81 -6.56 19.75
CA TYR A 89 3.44 -7.85 20.00
C TYR A 89 3.02 -8.45 21.34
N LYS A 90 3.10 -7.65 22.43
CA LYS A 90 2.76 -8.08 23.79
C LYS A 90 1.29 -8.48 23.89
N GLU A 91 0.38 -7.66 23.37
CA GLU A 91 -1.06 -7.93 23.44
C GLU A 91 -1.47 -9.13 22.58
N VAL A 92 -0.97 -9.26 21.34
CA VAL A 92 -1.21 -10.46 20.52
C VAL A 92 -0.69 -11.71 21.23
N SER A 93 0.50 -11.65 21.81
CA SER A 93 1.08 -12.79 22.57
C SER A 93 0.23 -13.17 23.77
N ARG A 94 -0.34 -12.18 24.47
CA ARG A 94 -1.24 -12.38 25.61
C ARG A 94 -2.56 -13.02 25.19
N LEU A 95 -3.21 -12.46 24.17
CA LEU A 95 -4.51 -12.91 23.65
C LEU A 95 -4.45 -14.31 23.03
N ASN A 96 -3.29 -14.67 22.44
CA ASN A 96 -3.07 -15.99 21.83
C ASN A 96 -2.50 -17.06 22.80
N LYS A 97 -2.19 -16.68 24.05
CA LYS A 97 -1.59 -17.59 25.05
C LYS A 97 -2.52 -18.76 25.35
N GLY A 98 -2.00 -19.99 25.26
CA GLY A 98 -2.75 -21.22 25.58
C GLY A 98 -3.75 -21.67 24.51
N LYS A 99 -3.97 -20.88 23.46
CA LYS A 99 -4.87 -21.25 22.37
C LYS A 99 -4.13 -22.09 21.31
N LYS A 100 -4.72 -23.19 20.87
CA LYS A 100 -4.21 -24.00 19.74
C LYS A 100 -4.50 -23.26 18.43
N ALA A 101 -3.60 -23.41 17.47
CA ALA A 101 -3.77 -22.93 16.11
C ALA A 101 -3.20 -23.97 15.13
N ASP A 102 -3.68 -23.92 13.89
CA ASP A 102 -3.29 -24.83 12.83
C ASP A 102 -2.44 -24.15 11.77
N LEU A 103 -2.58 -22.82 11.63
CA LEU A 103 -1.82 -21.98 10.71
C LEU A 103 -1.62 -20.59 11.30
N VAL A 104 -0.45 -20.00 11.06
CA VAL A 104 -0.26 -18.55 11.19
C VAL A 104 -0.15 -17.92 9.81
N PHE A 105 -1.03 -16.96 9.53
CA PHE A 105 -0.93 -16.06 8.40
C PHE A 105 -0.49 -14.67 8.89
N ALA A 106 0.52 -14.06 8.26
CA ALA A 106 0.98 -12.73 8.62
C ALA A 106 1.19 -11.85 7.38
N SER A 107 0.37 -10.80 7.26
CA SER A 107 0.52 -9.78 6.22
C SER A 107 1.40 -8.64 6.72
N SER A 108 2.54 -8.45 6.09
CA SER A 108 3.62 -7.63 6.59
C SER A 108 4.11 -6.60 5.58
N SER A 109 3.84 -5.32 5.87
CA SER A 109 4.58 -4.18 5.29
C SER A 109 5.77 -3.76 6.16
N ARG A 110 5.90 -4.35 7.36
CA ARG A 110 6.99 -4.15 8.31
C ARG A 110 7.44 -5.52 8.78
N LEU A 111 8.75 -5.78 8.77
CA LEU A 111 9.35 -7.07 9.13
C LEU A 111 8.80 -7.68 10.43
N PHE A 112 8.51 -6.85 11.40
CA PHE A 112 8.17 -7.31 12.75
C PHE A 112 6.82 -8.03 12.85
N THR A 113 5.82 -7.72 12.00
CA THR A 113 4.56 -8.50 11.95
C THR A 113 4.83 -9.93 11.46
N ALA A 114 5.68 -10.09 10.44
CA ALA A 114 6.13 -11.41 9.99
C ALA A 114 6.93 -12.15 11.08
N PHE A 115 7.80 -11.42 11.79
CA PHE A 115 8.57 -11.98 12.91
C PHE A 115 7.69 -12.44 14.08
N LEU A 116 6.64 -11.70 14.43
CA LEU A 116 5.65 -12.15 15.41
C LEU A 116 4.98 -13.44 14.95
N GLY A 117 4.60 -13.53 13.67
CA GLY A 117 4.06 -14.75 13.07
C GLY A 117 5.02 -15.92 13.19
N TYR A 118 6.31 -15.72 12.85
CA TYR A 118 7.37 -16.70 13.05
C TYR A 118 7.48 -17.17 14.50
N ARG A 119 7.45 -16.26 15.46
CA ARG A 119 7.55 -16.60 16.89
C ARG A 119 6.40 -17.48 17.35
N ILE A 120 5.17 -17.17 16.92
CA ILE A 120 3.98 -17.98 17.26
C ILE A 120 4.07 -19.35 16.57
N ALA A 121 4.28 -19.37 15.24
CA ALA A 121 4.33 -20.59 14.46
C ALA A 121 5.43 -21.55 14.94
N LYS A 122 6.63 -21.03 15.23
CA LYS A 122 7.76 -21.81 15.73
C LYS A 122 7.49 -22.43 17.11
N LYS A 123 6.88 -21.64 18.01
CA LYS A 123 6.54 -22.12 19.36
C LYS A 123 5.55 -23.25 19.33
N THR A 124 4.58 -23.24 18.43
CA THR A 124 3.52 -24.22 18.30
C THR A 124 3.80 -25.28 17.22
N LYS A 125 4.91 -25.15 16.49
CA LYS A 125 5.36 -26.06 15.40
C LYS A 125 4.30 -26.22 14.28
N ILE A 126 3.66 -25.12 13.91
CA ILE A 126 2.64 -25.06 12.85
C ILE A 126 3.13 -24.30 11.63
N PRO A 127 2.49 -24.45 10.46
CA PRO A 127 2.86 -23.72 9.25
C PRO A 127 2.78 -22.20 9.43
N LEU A 128 3.66 -21.49 8.71
CA LEU A 128 3.68 -20.04 8.59
C LEU A 128 3.50 -19.65 7.13
N TYR A 129 2.46 -18.89 6.83
CA TYR A 129 2.21 -18.26 5.55
C TYR A 129 2.44 -16.75 5.68
N LEU A 130 3.37 -16.21 4.90
CA LEU A 130 3.70 -14.78 4.91
C LEU A 130 3.15 -14.10 3.65
N ASP A 131 2.58 -12.91 3.83
CA ASP A 131 2.20 -12.00 2.76
C ASP A 131 3.11 -10.75 2.84
N ILE A 132 4.15 -10.74 2.02
CA ILE A 132 5.19 -9.71 2.06
C ILE A 132 4.83 -8.57 1.13
N ARG A 133 4.71 -7.38 1.72
CA ARG A 133 4.24 -6.17 1.05
C ARG A 133 5.33 -5.11 0.86
N ASP A 134 6.48 -5.32 1.47
CA ASP A 134 7.65 -4.45 1.35
C ASP A 134 8.93 -5.22 1.71
N ILE A 135 10.06 -4.89 1.11
CA ILE A 135 11.37 -5.39 1.51
C ILE A 135 11.92 -4.43 2.56
N PHE A 136 11.49 -4.65 3.81
CA PHE A 136 11.73 -3.72 4.92
C PHE A 136 13.21 -3.40 5.13
N VAL A 137 14.11 -4.38 5.02
CA VAL A 137 15.55 -4.21 5.22
C VAL A 137 16.17 -3.33 4.13
N ASP A 138 15.77 -3.51 2.86
CA ASP A 138 16.21 -2.66 1.76
C ASP A 138 15.72 -1.22 1.95
N THR A 139 14.43 -1.05 2.28
CA THR A 139 13.85 0.26 2.54
C THR A 139 14.58 0.99 3.67
N MET A 140 14.89 0.28 4.77
CA MET A 140 15.64 0.89 5.89
C MET A 140 17.07 1.26 5.48
N ASN A 141 17.71 0.45 4.64
CA ASN A 141 19.03 0.78 4.12
C ASN A 141 19.04 2.09 3.31
N ASP A 142 18.00 2.34 2.52
CA ASP A 142 17.91 3.55 1.71
C ASP A 142 17.47 4.79 2.53
N VAL A 143 16.58 4.60 3.50
CA VAL A 143 16.01 5.71 4.31
C VAL A 143 16.95 6.19 5.42
N PHE A 144 17.76 5.31 6.03
CA PHE A 144 18.70 5.73 7.05
C PHE A 144 19.82 6.59 6.45
N LYS A 145 19.99 7.80 6.99
CA LYS A 145 21.07 8.73 6.57
C LYS A 145 22.39 8.45 7.29
N SER A 146 22.37 8.01 8.55
CA SER A 146 23.54 7.74 9.37
C SER A 146 24.17 6.39 9.06
N GLN A 147 25.43 6.37 8.67
CA GLN A 147 26.21 5.15 8.42
C GLN A 147 26.43 4.32 9.70
N ILE A 148 26.59 4.98 10.85
CA ILE A 148 26.74 4.32 12.15
C ILE A 148 25.43 3.57 12.49
N LEU A 149 24.29 4.23 12.31
CA LEU A 149 22.99 3.60 12.55
C LEU A 149 22.77 2.39 11.61
N LYS A 150 23.17 2.50 10.33
CA LYS A 150 23.12 1.38 9.38
C LYS A 150 23.97 0.21 9.86
N ALA A 151 25.22 0.47 10.27
CA ALA A 151 26.15 -0.57 10.71
C ALA A 151 25.64 -1.36 11.92
N ILE A 152 24.87 -0.72 12.81
CA ILE A 152 24.33 -1.36 14.01
C ILE A 152 23.00 -2.05 13.73
N VAL A 153 22.06 -1.36 13.06
CA VAL A 153 20.65 -1.81 12.95
C VAL A 153 20.47 -2.83 11.82
N LEU A 154 21.10 -2.63 10.66
CA LEU A 154 20.87 -3.52 9.52
C LEU A 154 21.29 -4.97 9.75
N PRO A 155 22.41 -5.30 10.42
CA PRO A 155 22.73 -6.70 10.74
C PRO A 155 21.66 -7.39 11.59
N VAL A 156 21.10 -6.67 12.58
CA VAL A 156 20.03 -7.18 13.44
C VAL A 156 18.76 -7.43 12.61
N LEU A 157 18.38 -6.47 11.77
CA LEU A 157 17.21 -6.63 10.90
C LEU A 157 17.38 -7.78 9.91
N LYS A 158 18.56 -7.92 9.29
CA LYS A 158 18.90 -9.03 8.40
C LYS A 158 18.84 -10.39 9.10
N PHE A 159 19.29 -10.45 10.35
CA PHE A 159 19.21 -11.67 11.15
C PHE A 159 17.74 -12.05 11.44
N ILE A 160 16.92 -11.09 11.86
CA ILE A 160 15.49 -11.30 12.10
C ILE A 160 14.79 -11.73 10.80
N GLU A 161 15.08 -11.07 9.70
CA GLU A 161 14.55 -11.39 8.37
C GLU A 161 14.89 -12.81 7.96
N SER A 162 16.18 -13.16 8.04
CA SER A 162 16.65 -14.49 7.66
C SER A 162 15.99 -15.59 8.47
N ARG A 163 15.86 -15.42 9.80
CA ARG A 163 15.19 -16.39 10.68
C ARG A 163 13.71 -16.52 10.35
N THR A 164 13.06 -15.42 10.03
CA THR A 164 11.63 -15.38 9.75
C THR A 164 11.31 -16.04 8.41
N PHE A 165 12.01 -15.64 7.34
CA PHE A 165 11.70 -16.11 6.00
C PHE A 165 12.16 -17.56 5.74
N ASN A 166 13.29 -18.00 6.33
CA ASN A 166 13.72 -19.40 6.25
C ASN A 166 12.82 -20.37 7.01
N TYR A 167 11.97 -19.90 7.91
CA TYR A 167 10.98 -20.74 8.61
C TYR A 167 9.65 -20.84 7.87
N ALA A 168 9.30 -19.84 7.07
CA ALA A 168 8.02 -19.78 6.39
C ALA A 168 7.84 -20.96 5.42
N ASN A 169 6.68 -21.58 5.46
CA ASN A 169 6.28 -22.62 4.50
C ASN A 169 5.89 -21.99 3.15
N HIS A 170 5.25 -20.80 3.21
CA HIS A 170 4.83 -20.08 2.03
C HIS A 170 5.09 -18.58 2.19
N ILE A 171 5.53 -17.95 1.12
CA ILE A 171 5.74 -16.49 1.03
C ILE A 171 5.03 -15.97 -0.20
N ASN A 172 3.96 -15.21 -0.01
CA ASN A 172 3.38 -14.42 -1.08
C ASN A 172 4.13 -13.10 -1.23
N LEU A 173 4.50 -12.74 -2.45
CA LEU A 173 5.12 -11.48 -2.81
C LEU A 173 4.11 -10.62 -3.56
N ILE A 174 3.84 -9.41 -3.05
CA ILE A 174 2.86 -8.49 -3.65
C ILE A 174 3.34 -7.88 -4.97
N SER A 175 4.64 -7.89 -5.20
CA SER A 175 5.32 -7.39 -6.40
C SER A 175 6.24 -8.45 -6.98
N GLY A 176 6.18 -8.66 -8.28
CA GLY A 176 7.12 -9.51 -9.00
C GLY A 176 8.57 -8.99 -8.90
N GLY A 177 8.75 -7.69 -8.69
CA GLY A 177 10.07 -7.08 -8.48
C GLY A 177 10.78 -7.53 -7.19
N PHE A 178 10.08 -8.22 -6.27
CA PHE A 178 10.70 -8.80 -5.07
C PHE A 178 11.35 -10.16 -5.32
N ASN A 179 11.07 -10.81 -6.45
CA ASN A 179 11.45 -12.18 -6.72
C ASN A 179 12.95 -12.42 -6.51
N GLU A 180 13.81 -11.62 -7.13
CA GLU A 180 15.28 -11.74 -7.03
C GLU A 180 15.75 -11.70 -5.56
N TYR A 181 15.21 -10.79 -4.75
CA TYR A 181 15.58 -10.67 -3.34
C TYR A 181 15.21 -11.92 -2.54
N PHE A 182 14.07 -12.54 -2.87
CA PHE A 182 13.53 -13.68 -2.12
C PHE A 182 14.05 -15.05 -2.59
N GLN A 183 14.66 -15.17 -3.75
CA GLN A 183 15.24 -16.43 -4.28
C GLN A 183 16.23 -17.11 -3.33
N LYS A 184 16.85 -16.37 -2.41
CA LYS A 184 17.74 -16.91 -1.38
C LYS A 184 17.02 -17.79 -0.32
N PHE A 185 15.70 -17.66 -0.16
CA PHE A 185 14.90 -18.41 0.83
C PHE A 185 14.31 -19.68 0.22
N LYS A 186 15.17 -20.64 -0.15
CA LYS A 186 14.84 -21.82 -0.95
C LYS A 186 13.86 -22.82 -0.29
N LYS A 187 13.57 -22.70 1.01
CA LYS A 187 12.69 -23.61 1.75
C LYS A 187 11.20 -23.24 1.63
N SER A 188 10.90 -22.06 1.18
CA SER A 188 9.53 -21.56 1.08
C SER A 188 8.97 -21.76 -0.33
N THR A 189 7.70 -22.08 -0.42
CA THR A 189 6.93 -21.97 -1.66
C THR A 189 6.60 -20.48 -1.90
N PHE A 190 6.62 -20.03 -3.16
CA PHE A 190 6.33 -18.65 -3.50
C PHE A 190 5.05 -18.52 -4.32
N SER A 191 4.32 -17.43 -4.09
CA SER A 191 3.21 -16.97 -4.92
C SER A 191 3.29 -15.46 -5.16
N PHE A 192 2.51 -14.97 -6.14
CA PHE A 192 2.52 -13.58 -6.58
C PHE A 192 1.08 -13.03 -6.64
N TYR A 193 0.38 -13.02 -5.50
CA TYR A 193 -0.93 -12.38 -5.38
C TYR A 193 -0.73 -10.90 -5.10
N SER A 194 -0.79 -10.07 -6.13
CA SER A 194 -0.62 -8.62 -6.05
C SER A 194 -1.77 -7.92 -5.30
N ASN A 195 -1.71 -6.61 -5.17
CA ASN A 195 -2.91 -5.82 -4.89
C ASN A 195 -3.88 -5.93 -6.06
N GLY A 196 -5.15 -5.65 -5.81
CA GLY A 196 -6.19 -5.70 -6.83
C GLY A 196 -7.09 -4.48 -6.77
N ILE A 197 -8.01 -4.44 -7.71
CA ILE A 197 -9.04 -3.41 -7.83
C ILE A 197 -10.20 -3.77 -6.92
N ASP A 198 -10.55 -2.89 -6.00
CA ASP A 198 -11.72 -3.06 -5.13
C ASP A 198 -13.00 -2.84 -5.95
N ASP A 199 -14.05 -3.62 -5.64
CA ASP A 199 -15.33 -3.60 -6.36
C ASP A 199 -15.99 -2.21 -6.34
N GLU A 200 -15.74 -1.42 -5.29
CA GLU A 200 -16.19 -0.01 -5.20
C GLU A 200 -15.72 0.83 -6.40
N PHE A 201 -14.53 0.60 -6.94
CA PHE A 201 -14.00 1.31 -8.11
C PHE A 201 -14.53 0.79 -9.45
N LEU A 202 -15.31 -0.28 -9.45
CA LEU A 202 -15.87 -0.87 -10.67
C LEU A 202 -17.27 -0.33 -10.99
N ILE A 203 -18.00 0.17 -10.00
CA ILE A 203 -19.43 0.48 -10.10
C ILE A 203 -19.70 1.84 -10.75
N GLU A 204 -18.88 2.86 -10.49
CA GLU A 204 -19.16 4.26 -10.86
C GLU A 204 -18.44 4.78 -12.12
N ASN A 205 -17.56 3.98 -12.75
CA ASN A 205 -16.68 4.48 -13.82
C ASN A 205 -17.32 4.63 -15.21
N ASN A 206 -18.65 4.45 -15.32
CA ASN A 206 -19.36 4.64 -16.59
C ASN A 206 -19.82 6.09 -16.83
N ILE A 207 -19.67 6.98 -15.87
CA ILE A 207 -20.04 8.39 -16.01
C ILE A 207 -18.77 9.18 -16.36
N ALA A 208 -18.55 9.41 -17.64
CA ALA A 208 -17.58 10.40 -18.11
C ALA A 208 -18.08 11.81 -17.78
N LEU A 209 -17.86 12.26 -16.57
CA LEU A 209 -18.09 13.66 -16.20
C LEU A 209 -17.03 14.51 -16.90
N LYS A 210 -17.45 15.32 -17.89
CA LYS A 210 -16.59 16.38 -18.41
C LYS A 210 -16.17 17.32 -17.29
N ASN A 211 -14.91 17.68 -17.26
CA ASN A 211 -14.41 18.72 -16.38
C ASN A 211 -15.14 20.03 -16.71
N ASN A 212 -16.08 20.44 -15.87
CA ASN A 212 -16.64 21.78 -15.85
C ASN A 212 -15.85 22.65 -14.86
N SER A 213 -14.51 22.54 -14.83
CA SER A 213 -13.71 23.53 -14.14
C SER A 213 -13.85 24.82 -14.94
N GLY A 214 -14.65 25.77 -14.46
CA GLY A 214 -14.87 27.08 -15.11
C GLY A 214 -13.61 27.94 -15.24
N SER A 215 -12.44 27.39 -14.88
CA SER A 215 -11.13 28.03 -14.93
C SER A 215 -10.35 27.81 -16.22
N GLY A 216 -10.77 26.88 -17.09
CA GLY A 216 -10.01 26.50 -18.30
C GLY A 216 -8.68 25.77 -18.03
N LYS A 217 -8.35 25.48 -16.77
CA LYS A 217 -7.13 24.76 -16.35
C LYS A 217 -7.31 23.26 -16.42
N LYS A 218 -6.29 22.52 -16.85
CA LYS A 218 -6.24 21.05 -16.75
C LYS A 218 -5.85 20.62 -15.33
N VAL A 219 -6.60 19.68 -14.73
CA VAL A 219 -6.42 19.24 -13.34
C VAL A 219 -5.66 17.93 -13.29
N ILE A 220 -4.52 17.94 -12.59
CA ILE A 220 -3.71 16.75 -12.28
C ILE A 220 -3.99 16.33 -10.83
N VAL A 221 -4.51 15.13 -10.62
CA VAL A 221 -4.88 14.65 -9.29
C VAL A 221 -3.91 13.60 -8.77
N TYR A 222 -3.38 13.85 -7.59
CA TYR A 222 -2.72 12.85 -6.75
C TYR A 222 -3.54 12.62 -5.48
N ALA A 223 -3.75 11.36 -5.09
CA ALA A 223 -4.32 11.06 -3.78
C ALA A 223 -3.59 9.89 -3.12
N GLY A 224 -3.13 10.08 -1.88
CA GLY A 224 -2.42 9.05 -1.14
C GLY A 224 -1.57 9.57 0.00
N ASN A 225 -0.62 8.74 0.43
CA ASN A 225 0.35 9.11 1.45
C ASN A 225 1.29 10.21 0.94
N LEU A 226 1.52 11.24 1.76
CA LEU A 226 2.50 12.31 1.51
C LEU A 226 3.77 12.04 2.32
N GLY A 227 4.43 10.92 2.00
CA GLY A 227 5.63 10.48 2.70
C GLY A 227 6.90 10.59 1.85
N GLU A 228 8.05 10.32 2.47
CA GLU A 228 9.35 10.33 1.81
C GLU A 228 9.39 9.39 0.59
N GLY A 229 8.71 8.25 0.69
CA GLY A 229 8.65 7.28 -0.41
C GLY A 229 7.93 7.77 -1.66
N GLN A 230 7.10 8.79 -1.57
CA GLN A 230 6.41 9.39 -2.71
C GLN A 230 7.17 10.58 -3.31
N GLY A 231 7.99 11.28 -2.53
CA GLY A 231 8.87 12.34 -3.02
C GLY A 231 8.18 13.53 -3.70
N LEU A 232 6.90 13.82 -3.38
CA LEU A 232 6.12 14.87 -4.05
C LEU A 232 6.72 16.26 -3.89
N HIS A 233 7.36 16.53 -2.77
CA HIS A 233 8.07 17.78 -2.50
C HIS A 233 9.23 18.06 -3.47
N LYS A 234 9.73 17.03 -4.17
CA LYS A 234 10.82 17.16 -5.14
C LYS A 234 10.33 17.46 -6.55
N ILE A 235 9.12 17.04 -6.89
CA ILE A 235 8.62 17.12 -8.27
C ILE A 235 7.49 18.13 -8.44
N VAL A 236 6.48 18.13 -7.55
CA VAL A 236 5.26 18.92 -7.74
C VAL A 236 5.53 20.43 -7.81
N PRO A 237 6.32 21.04 -6.90
CA PRO A 237 6.54 22.48 -6.93
C PRO A 237 7.20 22.98 -8.23
N GLN A 238 8.23 22.26 -8.71
CA GLN A 238 8.95 22.63 -9.93
C GLN A 238 8.10 22.41 -11.18
N THR A 239 7.38 21.29 -11.25
CA THR A 239 6.44 21.01 -12.35
C THR A 239 5.35 22.08 -12.42
N ALA A 240 4.72 22.40 -11.30
CA ALA A 240 3.64 23.38 -11.23
C ALA A 240 4.12 24.79 -11.62
N LYS A 241 5.35 25.17 -11.21
CA LYS A 241 5.97 26.45 -11.59
C LYS A 241 6.14 26.56 -13.11
N LEU A 242 6.65 25.51 -13.76
CA LEU A 242 6.91 25.51 -15.20
C LEU A 242 5.62 25.45 -16.04
N LEU A 243 4.59 24.75 -15.55
CA LEU A 243 3.30 24.65 -16.23
C LEU A 243 2.43 25.90 -16.08
N GLY A 244 2.67 26.71 -15.05
CA GLY A 244 1.94 27.97 -14.79
C GLY A 244 0.44 27.78 -14.68
N ASN A 245 -0.31 28.76 -15.18
CA ASN A 245 -1.77 28.80 -15.04
C ASN A 245 -2.53 27.81 -15.97
N LYS A 246 -1.84 27.07 -16.83
CA LYS A 246 -2.49 26.08 -17.71
C LYS A 246 -2.90 24.79 -16.96
N PHE A 247 -2.22 24.49 -15.86
CA PHE A 247 -2.45 23.27 -15.07
C PHE A 247 -2.59 23.59 -13.59
N GLU A 248 -3.36 22.75 -12.90
CA GLU A 248 -3.53 22.79 -11.46
C GLU A 248 -3.28 21.40 -10.87
N PHE A 249 -2.48 21.31 -9.82
CA PHE A 249 -2.31 20.10 -9.05
C PHE A 249 -3.28 20.06 -7.87
N LEU A 250 -4.11 19.03 -7.79
CA LEU A 250 -4.92 18.70 -6.63
C LEU A 250 -4.29 17.53 -5.89
N ILE A 251 -3.68 17.80 -4.75
CA ILE A 251 -2.98 16.83 -3.92
C ILE A 251 -3.82 16.51 -2.68
N ILE A 252 -4.31 15.30 -2.58
CA ILE A 252 -5.18 14.84 -1.49
C ILE A 252 -4.42 13.82 -0.65
N GLY A 253 -4.26 14.09 0.65
CA GLY A 253 -3.60 13.15 1.52
C GLY A 253 -2.97 13.74 2.76
N ASP A 254 -2.25 12.87 3.47
CA ASP A 254 -1.47 13.23 4.64
C ASP A 254 -0.22 12.35 4.73
N GLY A 255 0.76 12.75 5.53
CA GLY A 255 1.99 12.00 5.72
C GLY A 255 3.17 12.86 6.17
N GLY A 256 4.28 12.20 6.50
CA GLY A 256 5.42 12.83 7.16
C GLY A 256 6.13 13.94 6.36
N THR A 257 5.93 14.05 5.04
CA THR A 257 6.52 15.11 4.22
C THR A 257 5.51 16.15 3.73
N LYS A 258 4.27 16.15 4.22
CA LYS A 258 3.24 17.14 3.85
C LYS A 258 3.70 18.56 4.13
N ARG A 259 4.25 18.80 5.34
CA ARG A 259 4.77 20.12 5.72
C ARG A 259 5.95 20.56 4.84
N LEU A 260 6.82 19.63 4.48
CA LEU A 260 7.93 19.93 3.56
C LEU A 260 7.42 20.30 2.17
N LEU A 261 6.44 19.55 1.64
CA LEU A 261 5.79 19.89 0.37
C LEU A 261 5.17 21.30 0.42
N GLN A 262 4.47 21.63 1.49
CA GLN A 262 3.88 22.97 1.67
C GLN A 262 4.95 24.05 1.69
N THR A 263 6.04 23.87 2.42
CA THR A 263 7.17 24.80 2.45
C THR A 263 7.78 25.02 1.06
N GLU A 264 7.94 23.95 0.27
CA GLU A 264 8.50 24.08 -1.09
C GLU A 264 7.52 24.80 -2.05
N ILE A 265 6.20 24.61 -1.90
CA ILE A 265 5.18 25.37 -2.64
C ILE A 265 5.28 26.86 -2.29
N GLU A 266 5.34 27.20 -1.01
CA GLU A 266 5.47 28.60 -0.54
C GLU A 266 6.75 29.27 -1.06
N LYS A 267 7.89 28.59 -1.00
CA LYS A 267 9.17 29.08 -1.54
C LYS A 267 9.14 29.36 -3.04
N THR A 268 8.39 28.56 -3.80
CA THR A 268 8.28 28.76 -5.26
C THR A 268 7.31 29.85 -5.65
N GLY A 269 6.48 30.34 -4.72
CA GLY A 269 5.50 31.40 -4.96
C GLY A 269 4.38 31.03 -5.92
N ILE A 270 4.09 29.72 -6.07
CA ILE A 270 3.08 29.21 -6.99
C ILE A 270 1.71 29.15 -6.32
N ASN A 271 0.65 29.31 -7.12
CA ASN A 271 -0.75 29.29 -6.67
C ASN A 271 -1.60 28.20 -7.34
N ASN A 272 -0.98 27.34 -8.13
CA ASN A 272 -1.64 26.28 -8.89
C ASN A 272 -1.43 24.88 -8.27
N VAL A 273 -1.19 24.81 -6.97
CA VAL A 273 -1.16 23.57 -6.19
C VAL A 273 -2.10 23.67 -5.01
N ILE A 274 -3.10 22.80 -4.96
CA ILE A 274 -4.10 22.74 -3.88
C ILE A 274 -3.81 21.50 -3.04
N LEU A 275 -3.56 21.69 -1.73
CA LEU A 275 -3.40 20.61 -0.77
C LEU A 275 -4.71 20.39 -0.01
N LYS A 276 -5.21 19.14 0.00
CA LYS A 276 -6.38 18.73 0.78
C LYS A 276 -6.06 17.59 1.74
N ASN A 277 -6.80 17.52 2.83
CA ASN A 277 -6.76 16.39 3.75
C ASN A 277 -7.31 15.10 3.09
N PRO A 278 -7.01 13.91 3.64
CA PRO A 278 -7.62 12.67 3.18
C PRO A 278 -9.14 12.78 3.13
N VAL A 279 -9.73 12.19 2.09
CA VAL A 279 -11.17 12.16 1.87
C VAL A 279 -11.67 10.72 1.86
N SER A 280 -12.98 10.52 1.96
CA SER A 280 -13.60 9.21 1.82
C SER A 280 -13.36 8.62 0.42
N ARG A 281 -13.42 7.30 0.28
CA ARG A 281 -13.23 6.64 -1.03
C ARG A 281 -14.29 7.08 -2.04
N LYS A 282 -15.52 7.32 -1.61
CA LYS A 282 -16.61 7.80 -2.46
C LYS A 282 -16.35 9.21 -3.01
N GLU A 283 -15.83 10.11 -2.18
CA GLU A 283 -15.39 11.44 -2.64
C GLU A 283 -14.19 11.33 -3.59
N LEU A 284 -13.25 10.44 -3.28
CA LEU A 284 -12.07 10.24 -4.11
C LEU A 284 -12.42 9.78 -5.53
N GLN A 285 -13.41 8.89 -5.67
CA GLN A 285 -13.91 8.46 -6.98
C GLN A 285 -14.46 9.64 -7.79
N LYS A 286 -15.22 10.55 -7.16
CA LYS A 286 -15.72 11.76 -7.81
C LYS A 286 -14.57 12.66 -8.26
N VAL A 287 -13.54 12.83 -7.41
CA VAL A 287 -12.37 13.64 -7.77
C VAL A 287 -11.61 13.02 -8.95
N TYR A 288 -11.39 11.71 -8.95
CA TYR A 288 -10.72 11.04 -10.08
C TYR A 288 -11.53 11.13 -11.38
N SER A 289 -12.85 11.05 -11.32
CA SER A 289 -13.71 11.15 -12.51
C SER A 289 -13.67 12.55 -13.15
N THR A 290 -13.47 13.61 -12.37
CA THR A 290 -13.36 15.00 -12.84
C THR A 290 -11.94 15.43 -13.20
N ALA A 291 -10.91 14.64 -12.89
CA ALA A 291 -9.53 14.94 -13.26
C ALA A 291 -9.30 14.88 -14.78
N ASP A 292 -8.31 15.64 -15.27
CA ASP A 292 -7.79 15.47 -16.63
C ASP A 292 -6.68 14.43 -16.65
N TYR A 293 -5.85 14.41 -15.61
CA TYR A 293 -4.74 13.46 -15.43
C TYR A 293 -4.73 12.88 -14.02
N LEU A 294 -4.38 11.61 -13.90
CA LEU A 294 -4.16 10.93 -12.63
C LEU A 294 -2.65 10.76 -12.41
N PHE A 295 -2.17 11.14 -11.24
CA PHE A 295 -0.76 11.20 -10.94
C PHE A 295 -0.33 10.14 -9.91
N LEU A 296 0.75 9.43 -10.24
CA LEU A 296 1.44 8.47 -9.38
C LEU A 296 2.92 8.79 -9.36
N HIS A 297 3.54 8.81 -8.17
CA HIS A 297 4.96 9.06 -8.05
C HIS A 297 5.59 8.25 -6.91
N LEU A 298 6.77 7.71 -7.15
CA LEU A 298 7.67 7.15 -6.16
C LEU A 298 8.99 7.94 -6.19
N ASN A 299 9.62 8.09 -5.02
CA ASN A 299 10.92 8.73 -4.92
C ASN A 299 12.02 7.85 -5.55
N ASP A 300 13.12 8.46 -5.98
CA ASP A 300 14.24 7.75 -6.59
C ASP A 300 15.11 7.06 -5.53
N TYR A 301 14.61 5.96 -4.99
CA TYR A 301 15.35 5.06 -4.12
C TYR A 301 15.46 3.67 -4.76
N PRO A 302 16.63 3.00 -4.66
CA PRO A 302 16.82 1.65 -5.21
C PRO A 302 15.77 0.64 -4.75
N ALA A 303 15.35 0.68 -3.47
CA ALA A 303 14.31 -0.19 -2.94
C ALA A 303 12.96 -0.02 -3.69
N PHE A 304 12.64 1.20 -4.14
CA PHE A 304 11.36 1.46 -4.80
C PHE A 304 11.29 0.99 -6.25
N ARG A 305 12.43 0.67 -6.87
CA ARG A 305 12.47 0.03 -8.20
C ARG A 305 11.86 -1.36 -8.23
N LYS A 306 11.71 -2.00 -7.06
CA LYS A 306 11.12 -3.34 -6.90
C LYS A 306 9.64 -3.31 -6.50
N VAL A 307 9.12 -2.16 -6.07
CA VAL A 307 7.76 -2.00 -5.52
C VAL A 307 6.74 -1.87 -6.65
N LEU A 308 5.54 -2.44 -6.47
CA LEU A 308 4.36 -2.17 -7.28
C LEU A 308 3.34 -1.38 -6.44
N PRO A 309 3.16 -0.07 -6.70
CA PRO A 309 2.27 0.76 -5.90
C PRO A 309 0.81 0.30 -6.01
N SER A 310 0.13 0.09 -4.89
CA SER A 310 -1.27 -0.34 -4.88
C SER A 310 -2.22 0.64 -5.57
N LYS A 311 -1.86 1.92 -5.58
CA LYS A 311 -2.66 3.00 -6.17
C LYS A 311 -2.89 2.80 -7.68
N ILE A 312 -1.96 2.15 -8.38
CA ILE A 312 -2.09 1.93 -9.82
C ILE A 312 -3.34 1.14 -10.18
N PHE A 313 -3.74 0.18 -9.34
CA PHE A 313 -4.93 -0.63 -9.55
C PHE A 313 -6.22 0.21 -9.48
N GLU A 314 -6.28 1.20 -8.60
CA GLU A 314 -7.40 2.14 -8.48
C GLU A 314 -7.41 3.12 -9.67
N LEU A 315 -6.26 3.75 -9.97
CA LEU A 315 -6.16 4.74 -11.05
C LEU A 315 -6.49 4.15 -12.42
N ALA A 316 -6.08 2.92 -12.67
CA ALA A 316 -6.32 2.25 -13.95
C ALA A 316 -7.79 1.90 -14.22
N THR A 317 -8.69 2.03 -13.23
CA THR A 317 -10.14 1.88 -13.48
C THR A 317 -10.77 3.09 -14.14
N PHE A 318 -10.12 4.26 -14.05
CA PHE A 318 -10.63 5.49 -14.65
C PHE A 318 -10.11 5.64 -16.09
N LYS A 319 -10.99 6.09 -17.00
CA LYS A 319 -10.64 6.37 -18.39
C LYS A 319 -9.91 7.71 -18.53
N LYS A 320 -8.84 7.88 -17.74
CA LYS A 320 -8.01 9.10 -17.69
C LYS A 320 -6.54 8.74 -17.94
N PRO A 321 -5.75 9.61 -18.57
CA PRO A 321 -4.31 9.43 -18.68
C PRO A 321 -3.67 9.31 -17.31
N ILE A 322 -2.71 8.39 -17.16
CA ILE A 322 -1.96 8.21 -15.93
C ILE A 322 -0.54 8.73 -16.14
N LEU A 323 -0.13 9.66 -15.30
CA LEU A 323 1.23 10.19 -15.23
C LEU A 323 1.96 9.44 -14.11
N ALA A 324 2.98 8.66 -14.44
CA ALA A 324 3.65 7.77 -13.50
C ALA A 324 5.16 8.05 -13.43
N GLY A 325 5.58 8.79 -12.40
CA GLY A 325 7.01 8.98 -12.08
C GLY A 325 7.53 7.78 -11.29
N VAL A 326 7.95 6.73 -12.00
CA VAL A 326 8.40 5.45 -11.41
C VAL A 326 9.49 4.83 -12.26
N SER A 327 10.24 3.87 -11.67
CA SER A 327 11.28 3.12 -12.37
C SER A 327 11.23 1.62 -12.01
N GLY A 328 12.05 0.82 -12.69
CA GLY A 328 12.18 -0.61 -12.43
C GLY A 328 10.88 -1.38 -12.69
N PHE A 329 10.51 -2.29 -11.80
CA PHE A 329 9.36 -3.18 -11.97
C PHE A 329 8.05 -2.43 -12.22
N SER A 330 7.81 -1.31 -11.51
CA SER A 330 6.62 -0.51 -11.71
C SER A 330 6.52 0.10 -13.11
N ALA A 331 7.65 0.58 -13.64
CA ALA A 331 7.69 1.15 -14.98
C ALA A 331 7.36 0.09 -16.05
N HIS A 332 7.98 -1.10 -15.96
CA HIS A 332 7.66 -2.22 -16.86
C HIS A 332 6.19 -2.64 -16.74
N PHE A 333 5.71 -2.86 -15.51
CA PHE A 333 4.32 -3.26 -15.29
C PHE A 333 3.31 -2.27 -15.88
N ILE A 334 3.53 -0.96 -15.72
CA ILE A 334 2.62 0.06 -16.24
C ILE A 334 2.65 0.09 -17.76
N ASN A 335 3.83 0.03 -18.37
CA ASN A 335 3.97 0.01 -19.84
C ASN A 335 3.34 -1.24 -20.46
N ASP A 336 3.44 -2.39 -19.82
CA ASP A 336 2.93 -3.66 -20.35
C ASP A 336 1.42 -3.83 -20.13
N GLU A 337 0.88 -3.33 -19.02
CA GLU A 337 -0.48 -3.65 -18.59
C GLU A 337 -1.47 -2.49 -18.73
N ILE A 338 -1.01 -1.23 -18.84
CA ILE A 338 -1.89 -0.06 -18.74
C ILE A 338 -1.71 0.88 -19.93
N ASN A 339 -2.69 0.84 -20.82
CA ASN A 339 -2.76 1.79 -21.94
C ASN A 339 -3.04 3.22 -21.44
N ASN A 340 -2.65 4.23 -22.25
CA ASN A 340 -2.82 5.64 -21.94
C ASN A 340 -2.15 6.02 -20.62
N SER A 341 -0.89 5.65 -20.49
CA SER A 341 -0.01 6.02 -19.38
C SER A 341 1.26 6.66 -19.91
N PHE A 342 1.75 7.67 -19.23
CA PHE A 342 3.07 8.26 -19.44
C PHE A 342 3.97 7.91 -18.27
N VAL A 343 4.95 7.05 -18.52
CA VAL A 343 5.94 6.62 -17.52
C VAL A 343 7.20 7.44 -17.72
N PHE A 344 7.70 8.04 -16.65
CA PHE A 344 8.92 8.85 -16.63
C PHE A 344 9.76 8.54 -15.39
N ASN A 345 11.04 8.92 -15.40
CA ASN A 345 11.93 8.66 -14.27
C ASN A 345 11.49 9.43 -13.01
N PRO A 346 11.61 8.83 -11.82
CA PRO A 346 11.32 9.51 -10.57
C PRO A 346 11.99 10.89 -10.47
N CYS A 347 11.24 11.89 -10.02
CA CYS A 347 11.69 13.27 -9.82
C CYS A 347 12.10 14.03 -11.11
N ASP A 348 11.90 13.47 -12.30
CA ASP A 348 12.15 14.14 -13.57
C ASP A 348 10.99 15.07 -13.96
N TYR A 349 10.96 16.26 -13.36
CA TYR A 349 9.93 17.25 -13.65
C TYR A 349 10.02 17.79 -15.08
N ASN A 350 11.21 17.78 -15.74
CA ASN A 350 11.35 18.24 -17.12
C ASN A 350 10.64 17.29 -18.10
N ALA A 351 10.82 16.00 -17.97
CA ALA A 351 10.11 15.02 -18.79
C ALA A 351 8.59 15.15 -18.63
N LEU A 352 8.10 15.33 -17.39
CA LEU A 352 6.68 15.51 -17.11
C LEU A 352 6.12 16.79 -17.73
N VAL A 353 6.84 17.92 -17.61
CA VAL A 353 6.45 19.21 -18.21
C VAL A 353 6.42 19.11 -19.73
N ASN A 354 7.46 18.56 -20.34
CA ASN A 354 7.52 18.39 -21.79
C ASN A 354 6.37 17.56 -22.31
N TYR A 355 6.03 16.45 -21.66
CA TYR A 355 4.87 15.63 -22.03
C TYR A 355 3.56 16.44 -21.96
N LEU A 356 3.31 17.13 -20.84
CA LEU A 356 2.07 17.84 -20.59
C LEU A 356 1.86 19.04 -21.54
N LEU A 357 2.93 19.69 -21.97
CA LEU A 357 2.86 20.83 -22.91
C LEU A 357 2.70 20.40 -24.37
N ASN A 358 3.20 19.22 -24.75
CA ASN A 358 3.23 18.72 -26.13
C ASN A 358 2.28 17.56 -26.40
N SER A 359 1.65 16.97 -25.38
CA SER A 359 0.70 15.87 -25.60
C SER A 359 -0.61 16.37 -26.19
N GLU A 360 -1.03 15.76 -27.29
CA GLU A 360 -2.38 15.92 -27.83
C GLU A 360 -3.43 15.32 -26.89
N GLU A 361 -4.68 15.78 -26.95
CA GLU A 361 -5.77 15.23 -26.13
C GLU A 361 -5.98 13.75 -26.45
N ASN A 362 -5.73 12.92 -25.45
CA ASN A 362 -5.76 11.47 -25.62
C ASN A 362 -7.18 10.91 -25.73
N LEU A 363 -7.36 10.02 -26.71
CA LEU A 363 -8.55 9.21 -26.89
C LEU A 363 -8.89 8.38 -25.66
N ILE A 364 -10.18 8.17 -25.45
CA ILE A 364 -10.70 7.28 -24.40
C ILE A 364 -10.24 5.86 -24.69
N ILE A 365 -9.42 5.28 -23.81
CA ILE A 365 -8.90 3.93 -23.98
C ILE A 365 -9.63 2.95 -23.06
N ASN A 366 -9.92 1.77 -23.59
CA ASN A 366 -10.52 0.68 -22.84
C ASN A 366 -9.44 -0.07 -22.02
N ARG A 367 -9.69 -0.25 -20.72
CA ARG A 367 -8.85 -1.04 -19.79
C ARG A 367 -9.59 -2.25 -19.22
N SER A 368 -10.57 -2.78 -19.92
CA SER A 368 -11.40 -3.90 -19.45
C SER A 368 -10.58 -5.14 -19.10
N ASP A 369 -9.57 -5.47 -19.91
CA ASP A 369 -8.72 -6.64 -19.67
C ASP A 369 -7.90 -6.50 -18.39
N PHE A 370 -7.31 -5.32 -18.17
CA PHE A 370 -6.64 -4.99 -16.92
C PHE A 370 -7.58 -5.14 -15.72
N ILE A 371 -8.79 -4.58 -15.83
CA ILE A 371 -9.81 -4.63 -14.77
C ILE A 371 -10.18 -6.09 -14.47
N GLN A 372 -10.44 -6.91 -15.49
CA GLN A 372 -10.80 -8.32 -15.31
C GLN A 372 -9.66 -9.16 -14.72
N LYS A 373 -8.42 -8.88 -15.12
CA LYS A 373 -7.21 -9.55 -14.65
C LYS A 373 -6.93 -9.26 -13.18
N PHE A 374 -7.16 -8.01 -12.75
CA PHE A 374 -6.77 -7.53 -11.43
C PHE A 374 -7.94 -7.26 -10.46
N LYS A 375 -9.13 -7.83 -10.68
CA LYS A 375 -10.21 -7.80 -9.68
C LYS A 375 -9.73 -8.38 -8.35
N ARG A 376 -9.87 -7.60 -7.26
CA ARG A 376 -9.44 -8.04 -5.92
C ARG A 376 -10.19 -9.29 -5.46
N SER A 377 -11.47 -9.40 -5.76
CA SER A 377 -12.28 -10.58 -5.42
C SER A 377 -11.65 -11.86 -5.98
N LYS A 378 -11.25 -11.89 -7.26
CA LYS A 378 -10.58 -13.04 -7.88
C LYS A 378 -9.19 -13.33 -7.29
N ILE A 379 -8.42 -12.28 -6.97
CA ILE A 379 -7.10 -12.44 -6.34
C ILE A 379 -7.26 -13.01 -4.93
N ASN A 380 -8.20 -12.49 -4.14
CA ASN A 380 -8.47 -12.97 -2.79
C ASN A 380 -8.99 -14.41 -2.77
N GLU A 381 -9.86 -14.77 -3.71
CA GLU A 381 -10.35 -16.14 -3.86
C GLU A 381 -9.19 -17.13 -4.03
N LYS A 382 -8.30 -16.87 -4.99
CA LYS A 382 -7.12 -17.71 -5.23
C LYS A 382 -6.15 -17.72 -4.05
N MET A 383 -5.92 -16.57 -3.42
CA MET A 383 -5.03 -16.45 -2.28
C MET A 383 -5.61 -17.15 -1.04
N ALA A 384 -6.91 -17.06 -0.79
CA ALA A 384 -7.59 -17.77 0.29
C ALA A 384 -7.47 -19.29 0.12
N THR A 385 -7.73 -19.80 -1.09
CA THR A 385 -7.53 -21.23 -1.41
C THR A 385 -6.08 -21.66 -1.15
N SER A 386 -5.09 -20.85 -1.55
CA SER A 386 -3.67 -21.13 -1.27
C SER A 386 -3.36 -21.14 0.24
N ILE A 387 -3.93 -20.24 1.03
CA ILE A 387 -3.74 -20.20 2.48
C ILE A 387 -4.37 -21.44 3.12
N LEU A 388 -5.60 -21.78 2.73
CA LEU A 388 -6.35 -22.93 3.27
C LEU A 388 -5.69 -24.29 2.96
N SER A 389 -4.87 -24.40 1.93
CA SER A 389 -4.14 -25.64 1.62
C SER A 389 -3.07 -26.01 2.66
N TYR A 390 -2.80 -25.14 3.65
CA TYR A 390 -1.84 -25.37 4.74
C TYR A 390 -2.49 -25.80 6.07
N ILE A 391 -3.82 -26.05 6.08
CA ILE A 391 -4.57 -26.47 7.28
C ILE A 391 -5.32 -27.81 7.15
#